data_bb3836212ffa55a22d56a01a81be9072
#
_entry.id   bb3836212ffa55a22d56a01a81be9072
#
_cell.length_a   1.000
_cell.length_b   1.000
_cell.length_c   1.000
_cell.angle_alpha   90.00
_cell.angle_beta   90.00
_cell.angle_gamma   90.00
#
_symmetry.space_group_name_H-M   'P 1'
#
loop_
_entity.id
_entity.type
_entity.pdbx_description
1 polymer ?
#
loop_
_entity_poly.entity_id
_entity_poly.type
_entity_poly.pdbx_seq_one_letter_code
_entity_poly.pdbx_strand_id
1 'polypeptide(L)'
;GDYNYASSVYNNYLSKQGPNAEIYNELGLCEMAKKEYQNALAAFQAGKQIEGNSLMQTLCFNEIVAYEYLEDYQQAEVLMNAYLQNYPDDQTAIREQQFLSTR
;
A
#
# COMPACT_ATOMS: atom_id res chain seq x y z
N GLY A 1 -13.65 -1.32 -14.91
CA GLY A 1 -14.52 -0.80 -13.89
C GLY A 1 -14.41 0.70 -13.72
N ASP A 2 -15.34 1.24 -13.00
CA ASP A 2 -15.32 2.68 -12.73
C ASP A 2 -14.58 2.94 -11.41
N TYR A 3 -13.29 3.12 -11.52
CA TYR A 3 -12.45 3.35 -10.34
C TYR A 3 -12.67 4.73 -9.74
N ASN A 4 -13.08 5.72 -10.54
CA ASN A 4 -13.42 7.04 -10.02
C ASN A 4 -14.65 6.97 -9.11
N TYR A 5 -15.66 6.22 -9.53
CA TYR A 5 -16.85 6.02 -8.72
C TYR A 5 -16.50 5.27 -7.43
N ALA A 6 -15.73 4.20 -7.54
CA ALA A 6 -15.31 3.42 -6.37
C ALA A 6 -14.52 4.28 -5.38
N SER A 7 -13.58 5.08 -5.87
CA SER A 7 -12.82 6.00 -5.01
C SER A 7 -13.75 6.97 -4.28
N SER A 8 -14.75 7.50 -4.98
CA SER A 8 -15.72 8.42 -4.37
C SER A 8 -16.51 7.75 -3.26
N VAL A 9 -16.93 6.49 -3.48
CA VAL A 9 -17.65 5.72 -2.47
C VAL A 9 -16.79 5.52 -1.22
N TYR A 10 -15.52 5.13 -1.40
CA TYR A 10 -14.62 4.89 -0.27
C TYR A 10 -14.31 6.19 0.48
N ASN A 11 -14.06 7.29 -0.25
CA ASN A 11 -13.81 8.59 0.39
C ASN A 11 -15.03 9.06 1.17
N ASN A 12 -16.23 8.87 0.62
CA ASN A 12 -17.46 9.22 1.30
C ASN A 12 -17.64 8.41 2.59
N TYR A 13 -17.34 7.09 2.52
CA TYR A 13 -17.42 6.23 3.69
C TYR A 13 -16.47 6.74 4.79
N LEU A 14 -15.21 7.02 4.43
CA LEU A 14 -14.21 7.48 5.40
C LEU A 14 -14.64 8.81 6.03
N SER A 15 -15.23 9.69 5.24
CA SER A 15 -15.71 11.00 5.72
C SER A 15 -16.84 10.85 6.73
N LYS A 16 -17.73 9.89 6.53
CA LYS A 16 -18.93 9.71 7.37
C LYS A 16 -18.70 8.77 8.54
N GLN A 17 -17.96 7.68 8.31
CA GLN A 17 -17.79 6.63 9.31
C GLN A 17 -16.45 6.69 10.04
N GLY A 18 -15.52 7.50 9.53
CA GLY A 18 -14.20 7.63 10.13
C GLY A 18 -13.19 6.62 9.59
N PRO A 19 -11.95 6.68 10.10
CA PRO A 19 -10.86 5.86 9.59
C PRO A 19 -11.15 4.36 9.68
N ASN A 20 -10.75 3.63 8.63
CA ASN A 20 -10.97 2.18 8.52
C ASN A 20 -9.87 1.60 7.63
N ALA A 21 -9.08 0.67 8.17
CA ALA A 21 -7.92 0.12 7.46
C ALA A 21 -8.31 -0.62 6.19
N GLU A 22 -9.40 -1.39 6.22
CA GLU A 22 -9.85 -2.12 5.03
C GLU A 22 -10.26 -1.15 3.92
N ILE A 23 -10.98 -0.10 4.28
CA ILE A 23 -11.42 0.91 3.29
C ILE A 23 -10.22 1.67 2.73
N TYR A 24 -9.24 2.02 3.58
CA TYR A 24 -8.02 2.65 3.08
C TYR A 24 -7.27 1.74 2.11
N ASN A 25 -7.21 0.44 2.41
CA ASN A 25 -6.56 -0.50 1.50
C ASN A 25 -7.29 -0.57 0.15
N GLU A 26 -8.61 -0.66 0.17
CA GLU A 26 -9.41 -0.69 -1.05
C GLU A 26 -9.27 0.62 -1.84
N LEU A 27 -9.27 1.76 -1.15
CA LEU A 27 -9.05 3.06 -1.79
C LEU A 27 -7.68 3.11 -2.46
N GLY A 28 -6.65 2.64 -1.74
CA GLY A 28 -5.30 2.60 -2.29
C GLY A 28 -5.23 1.74 -3.55
N LEU A 29 -5.86 0.58 -3.55
CA LEU A 29 -5.88 -0.30 -4.73
C LEU A 29 -6.62 0.35 -5.89
N CYS A 30 -7.72 1.08 -5.62
CA CYS A 30 -8.41 1.86 -6.65
C CYS A 30 -7.51 2.92 -7.26
N GLU A 31 -6.78 3.65 -6.41
CA GLU A 31 -5.87 4.69 -6.88
C GLU A 31 -4.73 4.09 -7.71
N MET A 32 -4.22 2.90 -7.31
CA MET A 32 -3.23 2.18 -8.11
C MET A 32 -3.78 1.87 -9.51
N ALA A 33 -5.02 1.39 -9.59
CA ALA A 33 -5.66 1.07 -10.86
C ALA A 33 -5.83 2.30 -11.75
N LYS A 34 -6.03 3.47 -11.13
CA LYS A 34 -6.12 4.75 -11.84
C LYS A 34 -4.76 5.32 -12.18
N LYS A 35 -3.68 4.67 -11.75
CA LYS A 35 -2.30 5.15 -11.89
C LYS A 35 -2.03 6.44 -11.10
N GLU A 36 -2.82 6.65 -10.05
CA GLU A 36 -2.64 7.77 -9.12
C GLU A 36 -1.82 7.28 -7.94
N TYR A 37 -0.53 7.02 -8.19
CA TYR A 37 0.32 6.30 -7.23
C TYR A 37 0.59 7.07 -5.95
N GLN A 38 0.67 8.42 -6.02
CA GLN A 38 0.83 9.23 -4.80
C GLN A 38 -0.40 9.15 -3.91
N ASN A 39 -1.59 9.16 -4.52
CA ASN A 39 -2.83 9.01 -3.77
C ASN A 39 -2.93 7.62 -3.16
N ALA A 40 -2.51 6.60 -3.90
CA ALA A 40 -2.48 5.23 -3.40
C ALA A 40 -1.57 5.12 -2.19
N LEU A 41 -0.36 5.69 -2.30
CA LEU A 41 0.60 5.69 -1.21
C LEU A 41 0.03 6.32 0.04
N ALA A 42 -0.62 7.48 -0.11
CA ALA A 42 -1.24 8.18 1.03
C ALA A 42 -2.31 7.31 1.71
N ALA A 43 -3.12 6.60 0.92
CA ALA A 43 -4.16 5.73 1.46
C ALA A 43 -3.56 4.55 2.23
N PHE A 44 -2.55 3.88 1.68
CA PHE A 44 -1.90 2.77 2.38
C PHE A 44 -1.24 3.24 3.67
N GLN A 45 -0.58 4.39 3.65
CA GLN A 45 0.04 4.95 4.85
C GLN A 45 -0.99 5.30 5.91
N ALA A 46 -2.14 5.86 5.51
CA ALA A 46 -3.23 6.16 6.44
C ALA A 46 -3.75 4.88 7.10
N GLY A 47 -3.91 3.80 6.31
CA GLY A 47 -4.35 2.52 6.84
C GLY A 47 -3.38 1.96 7.88
N LYS A 48 -2.08 2.11 7.65
CA LYS A 48 -1.04 1.64 8.58
C LYS A 48 -1.09 2.34 9.93
N GLN A 49 -1.59 3.57 9.99
CA GLN A 49 -1.66 4.34 11.23
C GLN A 49 -2.77 3.89 12.16
N ILE A 50 -3.68 3.06 11.70
CA ILE A 50 -4.81 2.60 12.51
C ILE A 50 -4.33 1.50 13.45
N GLU A 51 -4.38 1.77 14.75
CA GLU A 51 -3.96 0.81 15.78
C GLU A 51 -4.82 -0.44 15.74
N GLY A 52 -4.17 -1.59 15.90
CA GLY A 52 -4.87 -2.86 15.96
C GLY A 52 -5.44 -3.34 14.65
N ASN A 53 -5.09 -2.71 13.51
CA ASN A 53 -5.57 -3.19 12.23
C ASN A 53 -4.98 -4.57 11.93
N SER A 54 -5.77 -5.41 11.25
CA SER A 54 -5.37 -6.78 10.90
C SER A 54 -4.71 -6.85 9.52
N LEU A 55 -4.47 -5.69 8.86
CA LEU A 55 -3.99 -5.63 7.49
C LEU A 55 -2.58 -5.08 7.37
N MET A 56 -1.82 -5.03 8.47
CA MET A 56 -0.50 -4.39 8.45
C MET A 56 0.42 -5.00 7.39
N GLN A 57 0.46 -6.32 7.29
CA GLN A 57 1.30 -6.99 6.28
C GLN A 57 0.91 -6.56 4.87
N THR A 58 -0.39 -6.61 4.56
CA THR A 58 -0.92 -6.23 3.26
C THR A 58 -0.64 -4.77 2.93
N LEU A 59 -0.89 -3.88 3.90
CA LEU A 59 -0.68 -2.44 3.70
C LEU A 59 0.80 -2.12 3.48
N CYS A 60 1.69 -2.76 4.24
CA CYS A 60 3.12 -2.56 4.07
C CYS A 60 3.58 -3.01 2.68
N PHE A 61 3.11 -4.17 2.22
CA PHE A 61 3.48 -4.67 0.90
C PHE A 61 2.95 -3.75 -0.20
N ASN A 62 1.70 -3.31 -0.09
CA ASN A 62 1.10 -2.42 -1.07
C ASN A 62 1.81 -1.06 -1.11
N GLU A 63 2.24 -0.55 0.04
CA GLU A 63 3.02 0.68 0.09
C GLU A 63 4.32 0.53 -0.71
N ILE A 64 5.01 -0.60 -0.54
CA ILE A 64 6.25 -0.87 -1.27
C ILE A 64 5.99 -0.89 -2.77
N VAL A 65 4.91 -1.56 -3.21
CA VAL A 65 4.53 -1.63 -4.62
C VAL A 65 4.27 -0.23 -5.17
N ALA A 66 3.60 0.63 -4.39
CA ALA A 66 3.34 2.01 -4.82
C ALA A 66 4.64 2.79 -5.03
N TYR A 67 5.63 2.62 -4.14
CA TYR A 67 6.93 3.24 -4.35
C TYR A 67 7.63 2.72 -5.60
N GLU A 68 7.50 1.43 -5.90
CA GLU A 68 8.07 0.86 -7.12
C GLU A 68 7.47 1.50 -8.37
N TYR A 69 6.15 1.69 -8.39
CA TYR A 69 5.49 2.35 -9.51
C TYR A 69 5.85 3.83 -9.63
N LEU A 70 6.21 4.47 -8.51
CA LEU A 70 6.74 5.83 -8.52
C LEU A 70 8.21 5.87 -8.92
N GLU A 71 8.83 4.72 -9.13
CA GLU A 71 10.24 4.56 -9.46
C GLU A 71 11.17 5.04 -8.33
N ASP A 72 10.64 5.12 -7.10
CA ASP A 72 11.45 5.40 -5.92
C ASP A 72 11.96 4.07 -5.35
N TYR A 73 12.91 3.49 -6.08
CA TYR A 73 13.42 2.16 -5.75
C TYR A 73 14.23 2.15 -4.46
N GLN A 74 14.88 3.26 -4.13
CA GLN A 74 15.63 3.36 -2.88
C GLN A 74 14.71 3.23 -1.68
N GLN A 75 13.60 3.96 -1.66
CA GLN A 75 12.65 3.87 -0.57
C GLN A 75 11.95 2.51 -0.55
N ALA A 76 11.63 1.97 -1.72
CA ALA A 76 11.03 0.63 -1.81
C ALA A 76 11.97 -0.42 -1.20
N GLU A 77 13.27 -0.33 -1.46
CA GLU A 77 14.24 -1.28 -0.90
C GLU A 77 14.34 -1.15 0.63
N VAL A 78 14.40 0.07 1.14
CA VAL A 78 14.44 0.30 2.59
C VAL A 78 13.24 -0.33 3.27
N LEU A 79 12.05 -0.10 2.73
CA LEU A 79 10.82 -0.65 3.31
C LEU A 79 10.73 -2.17 3.14
N MET A 80 11.23 -2.69 2.01
CA MET A 80 11.23 -4.14 1.79
C MET A 80 12.15 -4.84 2.78
N ASN A 81 13.31 -4.28 3.06
CA ASN A 81 14.21 -4.86 4.05
C ASN A 81 13.57 -4.89 5.44
N ALA A 82 12.86 -3.83 5.82
CA ALA A 82 12.12 -3.80 7.08
C ALA A 82 10.96 -4.80 7.08
N TYR A 83 10.26 -4.90 5.96
CA TYR A 83 9.16 -5.87 5.80
C TYR A 83 9.66 -7.30 6.05
N LEU A 84 10.77 -7.65 5.45
CA LEU A 84 11.31 -9.02 5.57
C LEU A 84 11.82 -9.34 6.97
N GLN A 85 12.16 -8.34 7.78
CA GLN A 85 12.48 -8.57 9.18
C GLN A 85 11.25 -9.06 9.97
N ASN A 86 10.06 -8.60 9.58
CA ASN A 86 8.80 -8.99 10.22
C ASN A 86 8.17 -10.21 9.57
N TYR A 87 8.42 -10.43 8.28
CA TYR A 87 7.79 -11.51 7.49
C TYR A 87 8.86 -12.23 6.67
N PRO A 88 9.81 -12.92 7.35
CA PRO A 88 11.00 -13.46 6.67
C PRO A 88 10.72 -14.62 5.70
N ASP A 89 9.54 -15.24 5.80
CA ASP A 89 9.20 -16.40 4.97
C ASP A 89 8.35 -16.03 3.74
N ASP A 90 8.09 -14.75 3.52
CA ASP A 90 7.31 -14.32 2.37
C ASP A 90 8.14 -14.43 1.09
N GLN A 91 7.91 -15.50 0.33
CA GLN A 91 8.70 -15.81 -0.87
C GLN A 91 8.55 -14.75 -1.95
N THR A 92 7.37 -14.17 -2.10
CA THR A 92 7.14 -13.09 -3.05
C THR A 92 7.99 -11.87 -2.70
N ALA A 93 8.02 -11.52 -1.41
CA ALA A 93 8.81 -10.38 -0.92
C ALA A 93 10.31 -10.65 -1.08
N ILE A 94 10.76 -11.87 -0.84
CA ILE A 94 12.18 -12.23 -1.01
C ILE A 94 12.60 -11.98 -2.46
N ARG A 95 11.76 -12.42 -3.42
CA ARG A 95 12.07 -12.22 -4.84
C ARG A 95 12.07 -10.75 -5.21
N GLU A 96 11.12 -9.98 -4.69
CA GLU A 96 11.07 -8.53 -4.93
C GLU A 96 12.29 -7.81 -4.35
N GLN A 97 12.73 -8.22 -3.18
CA GLN A 97 13.91 -7.63 -2.56
C GLN A 97 15.15 -7.86 -3.42
N GLN A 98 15.29 -9.08 -3.99
CA GLN A 98 16.38 -9.38 -4.89
C GLN A 98 16.36 -8.49 -6.13
N PHE A 99 15.17 -8.27 -6.69
CA PHE A 99 14.99 -7.35 -7.81
C PHE A 99 15.39 -5.92 -7.43
N LEU A 100 14.93 -5.44 -6.29
CA LEU A 100 15.20 -4.09 -5.83
C LEU A 100 16.70 -3.87 -5.55
N SER A 101 17.39 -4.89 -5.05
CA SER A 101 18.80 -4.77 -4.70
C SER A 101 19.70 -4.58 -5.91
N THR A 102 19.18 -4.83 -7.12
CA THR A 102 19.93 -4.66 -8.37
C THR A 102 19.61 -3.35 -9.09
N ARG A 103 18.78 -2.48 -8.52
CA ARG A 103 18.38 -1.22 -9.14
C ARG A 103 19.38 -0.10 -8.93
#